data_01b295373663dfcf67c27ddd9541ba46
#
_entry.id   01b295373663dfcf67c27ddd9541ba46
#
_cell.length_a   1.000
_cell.length_b   1.000
_cell.length_c   1.000
_cell.angle_alpha   90.00
_cell.angle_beta   90.00
_cell.angle_gamma   90.00
#
_symmetry.space_group_name_H-M   'P 1'
#
loop_
_entity.id
_entity.type
_entity.pdbx_description
1 polymer ?
#
loop_
_entity_poly.entity_id
_entity_poly.type
_entity_poly.pdbx_seq_one_letter_code
_entity_poly.pdbx_strand_id
1 'polypeptide(L)'
;LLPSGAAWIAAARTLICADLHLEKGSAYAQRGQLLPPYDTRETLRRLSLDAATHAPERIVLLGDTLHDAAAPGRIDPDDAQTLLAIARGRSLLWIVGNHDPDGPGALPGPMPGDTAETLTVDTLTLRHEPLAGEQSGEVAGHLHPCARVAGKGRTVRRRCFVTDGRRLILPAYGAYAGGLSIRGAAFAGMFARPPLVGAIGSRRVHAVSWGSVRGEL
;
A
#
# COMPACT_ATOMS: atom_id res chain seq x y z
N LEU A 1 -0.27 -6.22 -11.16
CA LEU A 1 -0.72 -6.24 -9.76
C LEU A 1 -0.23 -7.51 -9.10
N LEU A 2 0.37 -7.41 -7.92
CA LEU A 2 1.02 -8.52 -7.22
C LEU A 2 0.18 -9.03 -6.05
N PRO A 3 0.29 -10.34 -5.71
CA PRO A 3 -0.43 -10.90 -4.57
C PRO A 3 0.06 -10.36 -3.21
N SER A 4 1.22 -9.73 -3.17
CA SER A 4 1.71 -8.99 -2.00
C SER A 4 0.87 -7.75 -1.68
N GLY A 5 0.24 -7.14 -2.68
CA GLY A 5 -0.44 -5.85 -2.63
C GLY A 5 0.29 -4.73 -3.36
N ALA A 6 1.48 -5.00 -3.90
CA ALA A 6 2.22 -4.05 -4.72
C ALA A 6 1.70 -3.97 -6.16
N ALA A 7 1.92 -2.83 -6.81
CA ALA A 7 1.81 -2.70 -8.26
C ALA A 7 3.21 -2.69 -8.89
N TRP A 8 3.36 -3.37 -10.02
CA TRP A 8 4.59 -3.45 -10.80
C TRP A 8 4.37 -2.87 -12.20
N ILE A 9 5.11 -1.83 -12.54
CA ILE A 9 5.15 -1.22 -13.87
C ILE A 9 6.43 -1.70 -14.55
N ALA A 10 6.30 -2.75 -15.37
CA ALA A 10 7.46 -3.41 -15.97
C ALA A 10 8.25 -2.50 -16.92
N ALA A 11 7.56 -1.70 -17.75
CA ALA A 11 8.19 -0.78 -18.69
C ALA A 11 9.06 0.29 -17.99
N ALA A 12 8.60 0.80 -16.84
CA ALA A 12 9.33 1.79 -16.04
C ALA A 12 10.17 1.16 -14.91
N ARG A 13 10.26 -0.18 -14.83
CA ARG A 13 10.95 -0.94 -13.77
C ARG A 13 10.66 -0.38 -12.37
N THR A 14 9.39 -0.01 -12.13
CA THR A 14 8.94 0.67 -10.91
C THR A 14 8.00 -0.22 -10.11
N LEU A 15 8.36 -0.48 -8.85
CA LEU A 15 7.53 -1.17 -7.85
C LEU A 15 6.86 -0.12 -6.97
N ILE A 16 5.55 -0.25 -6.76
CA ILE A 16 4.74 0.70 -5.98
C ILE A 16 4.07 -0.04 -4.84
N CYS A 17 4.29 0.41 -3.61
CA CYS A 17 3.68 -0.13 -2.39
C CYS A 17 3.04 1.02 -1.62
N ALA A 18 1.77 0.90 -1.25
CA ALA A 18 1.05 1.91 -0.48
C ALA A 18 0.82 1.47 0.96
N ASP A 19 0.79 2.42 1.88
CA ASP A 19 0.26 2.21 3.23
C ASP A 19 0.95 1.04 3.96
N LEU A 20 2.27 1.12 4.14
CA LEU A 20 3.05 0.10 4.83
C LEU A 20 2.77 0.11 6.34
N HIS A 21 2.53 1.29 6.91
CA HIS A 21 2.28 1.51 8.33
C HIS A 21 3.26 0.75 9.23
N LEU A 22 4.56 0.90 8.97
CA LEU A 22 5.61 0.31 9.81
C LEU A 22 5.45 0.81 11.25
N GLU A 23 5.73 -0.05 12.23
CA GLU A 23 5.60 0.24 13.67
C GLU A 23 4.15 0.40 14.16
N LYS A 24 3.18 -0.13 13.44
CA LYS A 24 1.79 -0.14 13.90
C LYS A 24 1.61 -1.00 15.15
N GLY A 25 2.22 -2.17 15.20
CA GLY A 25 2.18 -3.06 16.37
C GLY A 25 2.73 -2.40 17.63
N SER A 26 3.87 -1.73 17.52
CA SER A 26 4.48 -1.00 18.65
C SER A 26 3.65 0.21 19.10
N ALA A 27 2.99 0.92 18.16
CA ALA A 27 2.07 2.01 18.50
C ALA A 27 0.85 1.52 19.28
N TYR A 28 0.31 0.35 18.94
CA TYR A 28 -0.77 -0.28 19.69
C TYR A 28 -0.32 -0.75 21.08
N ALA A 29 0.89 -1.30 21.18
CA ALA A 29 1.48 -1.73 22.45
C ALA A 29 1.62 -0.56 23.43
N GLN A 30 2.02 0.63 22.96
CA GLN A 30 2.07 1.84 23.79
C GLN A 30 0.71 2.26 24.36
N ARG A 31 -0.38 1.84 23.71
CA ARG A 31 -1.77 2.07 24.15
C ARG A 31 -2.36 0.88 24.96
N GLY A 32 -1.51 -0.08 25.36
CA GLY A 32 -1.91 -1.27 26.11
C GLY A 32 -2.58 -2.36 25.26
N GLN A 33 -2.56 -2.25 23.94
CA GLN A 33 -3.10 -3.26 23.03
C GLN A 33 -1.96 -4.10 22.45
N LEU A 34 -1.73 -5.27 23.04
CA LEU A 34 -0.63 -6.14 22.64
C LEU A 34 -1.00 -6.91 21.36
N LEU A 35 -0.42 -6.48 20.25
CA LEU A 35 -0.35 -7.24 19.00
C LEU A 35 1.02 -7.94 18.91
N PRO A 36 1.14 -9.07 18.19
CA PRO A 36 2.44 -9.66 17.93
C PRO A 36 3.37 -8.64 17.25
N PRO A 37 4.60 -8.39 17.74
CA PRO A 37 5.46 -7.29 17.28
C PRO A 37 6.24 -7.64 16.00
N TYR A 38 5.57 -8.18 14.98
CA TYR A 38 6.21 -8.68 13.76
C TYR A 38 5.72 -7.99 12.49
N ASP A 39 4.90 -6.96 12.61
CA ASP A 39 4.27 -6.28 11.48
C ASP A 39 5.29 -5.58 10.57
N THR A 40 6.23 -4.84 11.14
CA THR A 40 7.32 -4.19 10.40
C THR A 40 8.19 -5.25 9.70
N ARG A 41 8.68 -6.23 10.42
CA ARG A 41 9.51 -7.32 9.89
C ARG A 41 8.82 -8.09 8.77
N GLU A 42 7.55 -8.47 8.94
CA GLU A 42 6.80 -9.19 7.90
C GLU A 42 6.54 -8.31 6.68
N THR A 43 6.26 -7.03 6.87
CA THR A 43 6.07 -6.08 5.78
C THR A 43 7.35 -5.92 4.96
N LEU A 44 8.49 -5.71 5.62
CA LEU A 44 9.80 -5.58 4.97
C LEU A 44 10.28 -6.87 4.33
N ARG A 45 10.03 -8.03 4.96
CA ARG A 45 10.30 -9.34 4.36
C ARG A 45 9.57 -9.51 3.03
N ARG A 46 8.31 -9.12 2.96
CA ARG A 46 7.50 -9.14 1.73
C ARG A 46 8.05 -8.21 0.66
N LEU A 47 8.41 -6.99 1.06
CA LEU A 47 9.01 -6.00 0.16
C LEU A 47 10.36 -6.47 -0.39
N SER A 48 11.18 -7.11 0.45
CA SER A 48 12.46 -7.72 0.03
C SER A 48 12.24 -8.81 -1.03
N LEU A 49 11.21 -9.65 -0.87
CA LEU A 49 10.88 -10.69 -1.84
C LEU A 49 10.40 -10.10 -3.18
N ASP A 50 9.54 -9.10 -3.14
CA ASP A 50 9.09 -8.41 -4.36
C ASP A 50 10.26 -7.72 -5.06
N ALA A 51 11.13 -7.04 -4.30
CA ALA A 51 12.33 -6.39 -4.84
C ALA A 51 13.33 -7.39 -5.43
N ALA A 52 13.50 -8.56 -4.83
CA ALA A 52 14.35 -9.62 -5.37
C ALA A 52 13.76 -10.24 -6.64
N THR A 53 12.43 -10.46 -6.66
CA THR A 53 11.73 -11.13 -7.76
C THR A 53 11.65 -10.25 -9.01
N HIS A 54 11.36 -8.96 -8.85
CA HIS A 54 11.12 -8.04 -9.96
C HIS A 54 12.33 -7.19 -10.33
N ALA A 55 13.36 -7.16 -9.46
CA ALA A 55 14.57 -6.36 -9.63
C ALA A 55 14.26 -4.91 -10.09
N PRO A 56 13.42 -4.14 -9.34
CA PRO A 56 13.05 -2.79 -9.73
C PRO A 56 14.26 -1.86 -9.70
N GLU A 57 14.28 -0.89 -10.60
CA GLU A 57 15.21 0.24 -10.55
C GLU A 57 14.72 1.33 -9.62
N ARG A 58 13.39 1.42 -9.47
CA ARG A 58 12.72 2.37 -8.56
C ARG A 58 11.69 1.66 -7.69
N ILE A 59 11.68 2.03 -6.41
CA ILE A 59 10.63 1.66 -5.45
C ILE A 59 9.93 2.94 -5.02
N VAL A 60 8.61 2.98 -5.11
CA VAL A 60 7.77 4.08 -4.62
C VAL A 60 7.00 3.59 -3.41
N LEU A 61 7.26 4.22 -2.27
CA LEU A 61 6.47 4.08 -1.05
C LEU A 61 5.38 5.16 -1.11
N LEU A 62 4.14 4.74 -1.35
CA LEU A 62 3.05 5.62 -1.75
C LEU A 62 2.26 6.12 -0.53
N GLY A 63 2.94 6.80 0.37
CA GLY A 63 2.42 7.41 1.60
C GLY A 63 2.16 6.42 2.72
N ASP A 64 2.01 6.95 3.90
CA ASP A 64 1.77 6.20 5.14
C ASP A 64 2.73 5.01 5.30
N THR A 65 4.01 5.24 5.01
CA THR A 65 5.06 4.24 5.20
C THR A 65 5.29 3.98 6.69
N LEU A 66 5.29 5.03 7.49
CA LEU A 66 5.35 4.96 8.95
C LEU A 66 3.93 5.08 9.53
N HIS A 67 3.68 4.44 10.68
CA HIS A 67 2.34 4.45 11.26
C HIS A 67 1.99 5.76 11.97
N ASP A 68 2.97 6.43 12.53
CA ASP A 68 2.85 7.73 13.17
C ASP A 68 4.22 8.43 13.25
N ALA A 69 4.23 9.71 13.64
CA ALA A 69 5.45 10.52 13.75
C ALA A 69 6.48 9.98 14.77
N ALA A 70 6.06 9.13 15.73
CA ALA A 70 6.96 8.51 16.70
C ALA A 70 7.49 7.14 16.25
N ALA A 71 7.00 6.58 15.13
CA ALA A 71 7.45 5.30 14.59
C ALA A 71 8.97 5.21 14.38
N PRO A 72 9.68 6.27 13.89
CA PRO A 72 11.13 6.21 13.73
C PRO A 72 11.90 5.86 15.01
N GLY A 73 11.44 6.35 16.16
CA GLY A 73 12.06 6.05 17.45
C GLY A 73 11.79 4.65 18.01
N ARG A 74 10.92 3.89 17.35
CA ARG A 74 10.51 2.53 17.75
C ARG A 74 11.00 1.45 16.81
N ILE A 75 11.42 1.82 15.60
CA ILE A 75 11.85 0.83 14.59
C ILE A 75 13.07 0.06 15.10
N ASP A 76 12.98 -1.26 14.99
CA ASP A 76 14.08 -2.15 15.34
C ASP A 76 15.28 -1.88 14.41
N PRO A 77 16.52 -1.81 14.93
CA PRO A 77 17.72 -1.59 14.10
C PRO A 77 17.88 -2.60 12.95
N ASP A 78 17.51 -3.87 13.14
CA ASP A 78 17.58 -4.88 12.09
C ASP A 78 16.54 -4.63 10.99
N ASP A 79 15.36 -4.14 11.36
CA ASP A 79 14.30 -3.77 10.41
C ASP A 79 14.71 -2.49 9.63
N ALA A 80 15.32 -1.52 10.29
CA ALA A 80 15.90 -0.36 9.62
C ALA A 80 17.01 -0.75 8.63
N GLN A 81 17.91 -1.67 9.01
CA GLN A 81 18.95 -2.22 8.12
C GLN A 81 18.33 -2.99 6.93
N THR A 82 17.23 -3.70 7.15
CA THR A 82 16.49 -4.38 6.07
C THR A 82 15.95 -3.36 5.05
N LEU A 83 15.37 -2.25 5.51
CA LEU A 83 14.88 -1.19 4.63
C LEU A 83 16.03 -0.55 3.83
N LEU A 84 17.16 -0.28 4.49
CA LEU A 84 18.39 0.19 3.83
C LEU A 84 18.89 -0.80 2.75
N ALA A 85 18.86 -2.09 3.05
CA ALA A 85 19.27 -3.13 2.10
C ALA A 85 18.34 -3.21 0.89
N ILE A 86 17.02 -3.03 1.10
CA ILE A 86 16.04 -2.95 0.01
C ILE A 86 16.32 -1.75 -0.90
N ALA A 87 16.70 -0.61 -0.34
CA ALA A 87 16.99 0.60 -1.10
C ALA A 87 18.33 0.54 -1.87
N ARG A 88 19.26 -0.34 -1.47
CA ARG A 88 20.61 -0.39 -2.03
C ARG A 88 20.59 -0.66 -3.54
N GLY A 89 21.21 0.26 -4.31
CA GLY A 89 21.30 0.17 -5.77
C GLY A 89 19.98 0.48 -6.49
N ARG A 90 19.02 1.09 -5.80
CA ARG A 90 17.71 1.48 -6.35
C ARG A 90 17.39 2.94 -6.02
N SER A 91 16.59 3.57 -6.87
CA SER A 91 15.95 4.84 -6.51
C SER A 91 14.78 4.53 -5.58
N LEU A 92 14.82 5.08 -4.37
CA LEU A 92 13.69 5.00 -3.42
C LEU A 92 13.01 6.36 -3.39
N LEU A 93 11.69 6.38 -3.56
CA LEU A 93 10.89 7.59 -3.45
C LEU A 93 9.84 7.43 -2.38
N TRP A 94 9.79 8.41 -1.48
CA TRP A 94 8.81 8.52 -0.40
C TRP A 94 7.74 9.54 -0.82
N ILE A 95 6.57 9.07 -1.20
CA ILE A 95 5.41 9.94 -1.29
C ILE A 95 4.91 10.15 0.13
N VAL A 96 4.75 11.39 0.56
CA VAL A 96 4.28 11.71 1.90
C VAL A 96 2.82 11.30 2.08
N GLY A 97 2.50 10.81 3.27
CA GLY A 97 1.14 10.47 3.69
C GLY A 97 0.68 11.34 4.86
N ASN A 98 -0.56 11.14 5.29
CA ASN A 98 -1.10 11.87 6.44
C ASN A 98 -0.56 11.36 7.78
N HIS A 99 -0.03 10.14 7.84
CA HIS A 99 0.63 9.55 9.01
C HIS A 99 2.12 9.88 9.10
N ASP A 100 2.76 10.19 7.98
CA ASP A 100 4.20 10.48 7.86
C ASP A 100 4.48 11.69 6.95
N PRO A 101 3.94 12.87 7.26
CA PRO A 101 4.08 14.08 6.42
C PRO A 101 5.54 14.52 6.23
N ASP A 102 6.43 14.16 7.16
CA ASP A 102 7.86 14.47 7.10
C ASP A 102 8.65 13.38 6.33
N GLY A 103 7.99 12.32 5.87
CA GLY A 103 8.64 11.20 5.18
C GLY A 103 9.66 10.48 6.06
N PRO A 104 10.82 10.05 5.49
CA PRO A 104 11.83 9.28 6.23
C PRO A 104 12.72 10.11 7.14
N GLY A 105 12.57 11.44 7.20
CA GLY A 105 13.51 12.37 7.82
C GLY A 105 13.77 12.15 9.30
N ALA A 106 12.91 11.42 9.99
CA ALA A 106 13.02 11.09 11.40
C ALA A 106 13.56 9.67 11.68
N LEU A 107 13.86 8.86 10.65
CA LEU A 107 14.43 7.52 10.83
C LEU A 107 15.87 7.57 11.32
N PRO A 108 16.32 6.62 12.18
CA PRO A 108 17.69 6.57 12.65
C PRO A 108 18.69 6.40 11.51
N GLY A 109 19.53 7.42 11.29
CA GLY A 109 20.54 7.42 10.24
C GLY A 109 20.02 7.93 8.88
N PRO A 110 20.92 8.10 7.90
CA PRO A 110 20.56 8.60 6.58
C PRO A 110 19.77 7.54 5.80
N MET A 111 18.45 7.64 5.82
CA MET A 111 17.62 6.82 4.97
C MET A 111 17.70 7.34 3.53
N PRO A 112 18.07 6.51 2.56
CA PRO A 112 18.16 6.93 1.18
C PRO A 112 16.80 7.21 0.59
N GLY A 113 16.77 8.08 -0.41
CA GLY A 113 15.60 8.37 -1.22
C GLY A 113 15.17 9.83 -1.15
N ASP A 114 14.39 10.21 -2.14
CA ASP A 114 13.79 11.52 -2.26
C ASP A 114 12.38 11.50 -1.67
N THR A 115 11.91 12.67 -1.22
CA THR A 115 10.54 12.86 -0.72
C THR A 115 9.76 13.72 -1.69
N ALA A 116 8.51 13.37 -1.96
CA ALA A 116 7.62 14.15 -2.82
C ALA A 116 6.15 13.99 -2.40
N GLU A 117 5.31 14.92 -2.79
CA GLU A 117 3.84 14.80 -2.66
C GLU A 117 3.24 13.92 -3.76
N THR A 118 3.82 13.97 -4.95
CA THR A 118 3.38 13.21 -6.12
C THR A 118 4.56 12.81 -6.99
N LEU A 119 4.37 11.76 -7.78
CA LEU A 119 5.30 11.35 -8.84
C LEU A 119 4.54 11.05 -10.13
N THR A 120 5.06 11.55 -11.25
CA THR A 120 4.59 11.12 -12.57
C THR A 120 5.50 10.02 -13.11
N VAL A 121 4.89 8.90 -13.51
CA VAL A 121 5.54 7.78 -14.21
C VAL A 121 4.79 7.54 -15.51
N ASP A 122 5.39 7.85 -16.63
CA ASP A 122 4.74 7.91 -17.95
C ASP A 122 3.49 8.80 -17.93
N THR A 123 2.31 8.21 -18.07
CA THR A 123 1.00 8.90 -18.03
C THR A 123 0.29 8.75 -16.68
N LEU A 124 0.96 8.14 -15.69
CA LEU A 124 0.38 7.87 -14.38
C LEU A 124 0.86 8.90 -13.36
N THR A 125 -0.07 9.48 -12.61
CA THR A 125 0.23 10.31 -11.44
C THR A 125 0.02 9.49 -10.17
N LEU A 126 1.09 9.28 -9.44
CA LEU A 126 1.14 8.57 -8.17
C LEU A 126 1.01 9.56 -7.02
N ARG A 127 0.10 9.33 -6.09
CA ARG A 127 -0.12 10.13 -4.88
C ARG A 127 -0.62 9.27 -3.74
N HIS A 128 -0.49 9.75 -2.52
CA HIS A 128 -1.02 9.01 -1.38
C HIS A 128 -2.56 9.04 -1.36
N GLU A 129 -3.14 10.21 -1.17
CA GLU A 129 -4.59 10.38 -1.07
C GLU A 129 -5.21 10.60 -2.46
N PRO A 130 -6.22 9.79 -2.85
CA PRO A 130 -6.90 9.97 -4.13
C PRO A 130 -7.69 11.27 -4.17
N LEU A 131 -7.66 11.95 -5.30
CA LEU A 131 -8.49 13.14 -5.51
C LEU A 131 -9.97 12.78 -5.62
N ALA A 132 -10.82 13.70 -5.18
CA ALA A 132 -12.26 13.55 -5.32
C ALA A 132 -12.71 13.51 -6.80
N GLY A 133 -13.85 12.87 -7.04
CA GLY A 133 -14.42 12.72 -8.36
C GLY A 133 -13.63 11.77 -9.27
N GLU A 134 -13.97 11.79 -10.55
CA GLU A 134 -13.32 10.97 -11.57
C GLU A 134 -11.94 11.53 -11.92
N GLN A 135 -10.93 10.66 -11.91
CA GLN A 135 -9.56 11.00 -12.29
C GLN A 135 -9.03 10.02 -13.34
N SER A 136 -8.22 10.50 -14.26
CA SER A 136 -7.58 9.66 -15.28
C SER A 136 -6.08 9.62 -15.06
N GLY A 137 -5.50 8.40 -15.11
CA GLY A 137 -4.06 8.19 -14.89
C GLY A 137 -3.64 8.26 -13.43
N GLU A 138 -4.57 8.27 -12.46
CA GLU A 138 -4.22 8.32 -11.03
C GLU A 138 -3.97 6.92 -10.46
N VAL A 139 -2.92 6.81 -9.66
CA VAL A 139 -2.62 5.66 -8.81
C VAL A 139 -2.48 6.16 -7.37
N ALA A 140 -3.31 5.63 -6.46
CA ALA A 140 -3.35 6.11 -5.08
C ALA A 140 -3.48 4.98 -4.04
N GLY A 141 -3.16 5.28 -2.78
CA GLY A 141 -3.32 4.46 -1.59
C GLY A 141 -4.43 4.95 -0.67
N HIS A 142 -4.10 5.13 0.62
CA HIS A 142 -4.88 5.78 1.68
C HIS A 142 -6.19 5.06 2.09
N LEU A 143 -7.01 4.63 1.14
CA LEU A 143 -8.33 4.06 1.42
C LEU A 143 -8.30 2.58 1.79
N HIS A 144 -7.16 1.91 1.66
CA HIS A 144 -6.99 0.48 2.01
C HIS A 144 -8.14 -0.40 1.51
N PRO A 145 -8.46 -0.46 0.23
CA PRO A 145 -9.66 -1.13 -0.26
C PRO A 145 -9.74 -2.60 0.12
N CYS A 146 -10.91 -2.98 0.65
CA CYS A 146 -11.27 -4.35 0.97
C CYS A 146 -12.61 -4.73 0.34
N ALA A 147 -12.67 -5.92 -0.28
CA ALA A 147 -13.88 -6.46 -0.86
C ALA A 147 -14.39 -7.68 -0.08
N ARG A 148 -15.71 -7.78 0.08
CA ARG A 148 -16.38 -9.02 0.47
C ARG A 148 -16.80 -9.75 -0.79
N VAL A 149 -16.11 -10.84 -1.10
CA VAL A 149 -16.33 -11.63 -2.31
C VAL A 149 -17.11 -12.88 -1.96
N ALA A 150 -18.24 -13.07 -2.62
CA ALA A 150 -19.03 -14.29 -2.51
C ALA A 150 -18.49 -15.37 -3.43
N GLY A 151 -18.36 -16.60 -2.94
CA GLY A 151 -17.96 -17.76 -3.75
C GLY A 151 -18.22 -19.08 -3.00
N LYS A 152 -18.72 -20.08 -3.72
CA LYS A 152 -18.97 -21.45 -3.21
C LYS A 152 -19.65 -21.48 -1.84
N GLY A 153 -20.73 -20.72 -1.66
CA GLY A 153 -21.53 -20.68 -0.41
C GLY A 153 -20.90 -19.91 0.76
N ARG A 154 -19.74 -19.27 0.56
CA ARG A 154 -19.08 -18.44 1.57
C ARG A 154 -18.85 -17.02 1.08
N THR A 155 -18.73 -16.10 2.03
CA THR A 155 -18.25 -14.74 1.77
C THR A 155 -16.91 -14.58 2.47
N VAL A 156 -15.90 -14.13 1.75
CA VAL A 156 -14.57 -13.85 2.32
C VAL A 156 -14.22 -12.38 2.10
N ARG A 157 -13.66 -11.76 3.13
CA ARG A 157 -13.11 -10.40 3.04
C ARG A 157 -11.66 -10.48 2.58
N ARG A 158 -11.30 -9.71 1.56
CA ARG A 158 -9.95 -9.66 1.00
C ARG A 158 -9.53 -8.21 0.74
N ARG A 159 -8.27 -7.89 1.01
CA ARG A 159 -7.63 -6.70 0.46
C ARG A 159 -7.72 -6.79 -1.05
N CYS A 160 -7.88 -5.66 -1.71
CA CYS A 160 -8.05 -5.67 -3.16
C CYS A 160 -7.54 -4.39 -3.81
N PHE A 161 -7.15 -4.49 -5.05
CA PHE A 161 -7.01 -3.36 -5.96
C PHE A 161 -8.38 -3.00 -6.51
N VAL A 162 -8.62 -1.72 -6.77
CA VAL A 162 -9.88 -1.25 -7.37
C VAL A 162 -9.55 -0.34 -8.54
N THR A 163 -10.13 -0.62 -9.71
CA THR A 163 -9.89 0.20 -10.91
C THR A 163 -11.08 0.18 -11.86
N ASP A 164 -11.33 1.30 -12.49
CA ASP A 164 -12.26 1.40 -13.65
C ASP A 164 -11.48 1.44 -15.00
N GLY A 165 -10.16 1.21 -14.96
CA GLY A 165 -9.26 1.32 -16.12
C GLY A 165 -8.73 2.73 -16.34
N ARG A 166 -9.17 3.73 -15.57
CA ARG A 166 -8.68 5.11 -15.60
C ARG A 166 -7.92 5.48 -14.34
N ARG A 167 -8.36 5.00 -13.19
CA ARG A 167 -7.77 5.17 -11.86
C ARG A 167 -7.48 3.81 -11.26
N LEU A 168 -6.45 3.72 -10.42
CA LEU A 168 -6.13 2.54 -9.63
C LEU A 168 -5.95 2.93 -8.16
N ILE A 169 -6.72 2.31 -7.27
CA ILE A 169 -6.52 2.41 -5.82
C ILE A 169 -5.86 1.12 -5.33
N LEU A 170 -4.73 1.25 -4.64
CA LEU A 170 -3.97 0.14 -4.10
C LEU A 170 -4.49 -0.28 -2.73
N PRO A 171 -4.44 -1.57 -2.39
CA PRO A 171 -4.62 -2.03 -1.01
C PRO A 171 -3.43 -1.62 -0.15
N ALA A 172 -3.66 -1.46 1.14
CA ALA A 172 -2.55 -1.30 2.07
C ALA A 172 -1.60 -2.50 2.00
N TYR A 173 -0.32 -2.20 1.91
CA TYR A 173 0.74 -3.22 1.83
C TYR A 173 1.09 -3.79 3.19
N GLY A 174 0.97 -3.00 4.26
CA GLY A 174 1.33 -3.36 5.62
C GLY A 174 0.65 -4.61 6.16
N ALA A 175 1.34 -5.36 7.02
CA ALA A 175 0.86 -6.63 7.58
C ALA A 175 -0.39 -6.45 8.46
N TYR A 176 -0.45 -5.38 9.25
CA TYR A 176 -1.56 -5.08 10.16
C TYR A 176 -2.49 -3.97 9.65
N ALA A 177 -2.36 -3.60 8.39
CA ALA A 177 -3.25 -2.61 7.82
C ALA A 177 -4.67 -3.18 7.71
N GLY A 178 -5.63 -2.46 8.28
CA GLY A 178 -7.05 -2.69 8.08
C GLY A 178 -7.48 -2.32 6.67
N GLY A 179 -8.77 -2.06 6.46
CA GLY A 179 -9.22 -1.56 5.17
C GLY A 179 -10.69 -1.20 5.18
N LEU A 180 -11.07 -0.30 4.26
CA LEU A 180 -12.44 0.15 4.06
C LEU A 180 -13.16 -0.75 3.05
N SER A 181 -14.46 -0.94 3.26
CA SER A 181 -15.29 -1.61 2.27
C SER A 181 -15.36 -0.77 0.99
N ILE A 182 -15.07 -1.39 -0.16
CA ILE A 182 -15.18 -0.70 -1.45
C ILE A 182 -16.63 -0.35 -1.83
N ARG A 183 -17.62 -0.84 -1.08
CA ARG A 183 -19.02 -0.45 -1.15
C ARG A 183 -19.36 0.70 -0.21
N GLY A 184 -18.43 1.15 0.61
CA GLY A 184 -18.59 2.25 1.55
C GLY A 184 -18.54 3.64 0.89
N ALA A 185 -18.96 4.64 1.66
CA ALA A 185 -19.07 6.03 1.20
C ALA A 185 -17.73 6.61 0.72
N ALA A 186 -16.60 6.17 1.27
CA ALA A 186 -15.26 6.63 0.87
C ALA A 186 -14.94 6.39 -0.61
N PHE A 187 -15.61 5.44 -1.27
CA PHE A 187 -15.42 5.13 -2.69
C PHE A 187 -16.53 5.69 -3.59
N ALA A 188 -17.53 6.38 -3.01
CA ALA A 188 -18.64 6.90 -3.77
C ALA A 188 -18.18 8.01 -4.73
N GLY A 189 -18.61 7.94 -5.99
CA GLY A 189 -18.30 8.97 -7.00
C GLY A 189 -16.84 8.99 -7.49
N MET A 190 -16.00 8.03 -7.06
CA MET A 190 -14.59 7.99 -7.47
C MET A 190 -14.36 7.40 -8.86
N PHE A 191 -15.27 6.59 -9.37
CA PHE A 191 -15.12 5.82 -10.60
C PHE A 191 -16.20 6.20 -11.62
N ALA A 192 -15.78 6.43 -12.88
CA ALA A 192 -16.67 6.76 -13.99
C ALA A 192 -17.65 5.63 -14.34
N ARG A 193 -17.32 4.39 -13.99
CA ARG A 193 -18.08 3.18 -14.25
C ARG A 193 -17.86 2.15 -13.13
N PRO A 194 -18.72 1.13 -13.01
CA PRO A 194 -18.53 0.07 -12.01
C PRO A 194 -17.13 -0.53 -12.09
N PRO A 195 -16.32 -0.42 -11.02
CA PRO A 195 -14.93 -0.82 -11.09
C PRO A 195 -14.75 -2.34 -11.14
N LEU A 196 -13.61 -2.77 -11.68
CA LEU A 196 -13.06 -4.10 -11.55
C LEU A 196 -12.29 -4.19 -10.23
N VAL A 197 -12.43 -5.32 -9.55
CA VAL A 197 -11.79 -5.57 -8.26
C VAL A 197 -10.73 -6.65 -8.43
N GLY A 198 -9.50 -6.32 -8.10
CA GLY A 198 -8.39 -7.27 -8.02
C GLY A 198 -8.28 -7.84 -6.60
N ALA A 199 -9.07 -8.88 -6.26
CA ALA A 199 -9.04 -9.47 -4.93
C ALA A 199 -7.75 -10.27 -4.70
N ILE A 200 -7.03 -9.97 -3.61
CA ILE A 200 -5.76 -10.60 -3.29
C ILE A 200 -5.99 -12.01 -2.74
N GLY A 201 -5.49 -13.01 -3.47
CA GLY A 201 -5.36 -14.38 -3.02
C GLY A 201 -3.96 -14.70 -2.52
N SER A 202 -3.72 -15.94 -2.09
CA SER A 202 -2.41 -16.36 -1.57
C SER A 202 -1.30 -16.43 -2.62
N ARG A 203 -1.65 -16.67 -3.88
CA ARG A 203 -0.68 -16.85 -4.98
C ARG A 203 -0.88 -15.91 -6.16
N ARG A 204 -2.04 -15.30 -6.28
CA ARG A 204 -2.40 -14.43 -7.40
C ARG A 204 -3.49 -13.44 -7.03
N VAL A 205 -3.63 -12.40 -7.82
CA VAL A 205 -4.74 -11.47 -7.79
C VAL A 205 -5.87 -12.04 -8.67
N HIS A 206 -7.09 -12.06 -8.13
CA HIS A 206 -8.26 -12.55 -8.82
C HIS A 206 -9.13 -11.39 -9.28
N ALA A 207 -9.41 -11.32 -10.58
CA ALA A 207 -10.36 -10.37 -11.11
C ALA A 207 -11.79 -10.75 -10.66
N VAL A 208 -12.48 -9.81 -10.04
CA VAL A 208 -13.84 -9.97 -9.53
C VAL A 208 -14.68 -8.82 -10.06
N SER A 209 -15.82 -9.16 -10.65
CA SER A 209 -16.77 -8.15 -11.15
C SER A 209 -17.42 -7.40 -9.98
N TRP A 210 -17.78 -6.16 -10.20
CA TRP A 210 -18.47 -5.33 -9.20
C TRP A 210 -19.74 -5.99 -8.65
N GLY A 211 -20.53 -6.65 -9.50
CA GLY A 211 -21.76 -7.34 -9.09
C GLY A 211 -21.54 -8.51 -8.12
N SER A 212 -20.33 -9.08 -8.08
CA SER A 212 -19.97 -10.18 -7.14
C SER A 212 -19.48 -9.69 -5.79
N VAL A 213 -19.30 -8.37 -5.62
CA VAL A 213 -18.88 -7.77 -4.34
C VAL A 213 -20.12 -7.50 -3.49
N ARG A 214 -20.11 -7.95 -2.25
CA ARG A 214 -21.18 -7.73 -1.27
C ARG A 214 -20.93 -6.46 -0.46
N GLY A 215 -22.01 -5.75 -0.10
CA GLY A 215 -21.98 -4.66 0.87
C GLY A 215 -21.62 -5.16 2.28
N GLU A 216 -21.39 -4.25 3.20
CA GLU A 216 -21.38 -4.55 4.64
C GLU A 216 -22.80 -4.90 5.07
N LEU A 217 -22.92 -5.83 6.03
CA LEU A 217 -24.20 -6.20 6.65
C LEU A 217 -24.59 -5.09 7.61
#